data_ddf56eb933afbc1cb47c25d48deb8134
#
_entry.id   ddf56eb933afbc1cb47c25d48deb8134
#
_cell.length_a   1.000
_cell.length_b   1.000
_cell.length_c   1.000
_cell.angle_alpha   90.00
_cell.angle_beta   90.00
_cell.angle_gamma   90.00
#
_symmetry.space_group_name_H-M   'P 1'
#
loop_
_entity.id
_entity.type
_entity.pdbx_description
1 polymer ?
#
loop_
_entity_poly.entity_id
_entity_poly.type
_entity_poly.pdbx_seq_one_letter_code
_entity_poly.pdbx_strand_id
1 'polypeptide(L)'
;MRYRLLLGLLAATGLTLAGCASSPQQLSPQPQITAPIAPVGQGQPVSVRVVDGRSSFTLGTRGGLYPDTSVVVVQTQDVIPKLQAEAEKAVRQMGFTPSPNAGPGAPQLTLTLAELNYQSPKELYVTSSNVGATFQVDVRNSQRGYKGRYGASLDQRFGMAPNAEANTKLVSDVLSDALTRVFKDPTVVQVLSGR
;
A
#
# COMPACT_ATOMS: atom_id res chain seq x y z
N MET A 1 -20.07 -32.30 42.05
CA MET A 1 -19.81 -32.65 40.64
C MET A 1 -20.02 -31.47 39.66
N ARG A 2 -21.02 -30.62 39.84
CA ARG A 2 -21.37 -29.48 38.96
C ARG A 2 -20.30 -28.38 38.88
N TYR A 3 -19.59 -28.08 39.95
CA TYR A 3 -18.52 -27.05 39.96
C TYR A 3 -17.24 -27.43 39.21
N ARG A 4 -16.92 -28.72 39.10
CA ARG A 4 -15.75 -29.19 38.35
C ARG A 4 -15.97 -29.12 36.83
N LEU A 5 -17.21 -29.25 36.37
CA LEU A 5 -17.60 -29.09 34.95
C LEU A 5 -17.57 -27.62 34.53
N LEU A 6 -17.98 -26.69 35.44
CA LEU A 6 -17.95 -25.24 35.14
C LEU A 6 -16.52 -24.69 35.06
N LEU A 7 -15.60 -25.16 35.92
CA LEU A 7 -14.20 -24.79 35.86
C LEU A 7 -13.50 -25.31 34.57
N GLY A 8 -13.86 -26.50 34.12
CA GLY A 8 -13.33 -27.06 32.87
C GLY A 8 -13.78 -26.28 31.61
N LEU A 9 -15.03 -25.78 31.63
CA LEU A 9 -15.58 -25.00 30.53
C LEU A 9 -14.97 -23.59 30.44
N LEU A 10 -14.68 -22.95 31.58
CA LEU A 10 -14.00 -21.65 31.61
C LEU A 10 -12.53 -21.74 31.16
N ALA A 11 -11.83 -22.82 31.47
CA ALA A 11 -10.45 -23.02 31.02
C ALA A 11 -10.36 -23.29 29.52
N ALA A 12 -11.34 -23.99 28.93
CA ALA A 12 -11.37 -24.28 27.49
C ALA A 12 -11.65 -23.02 26.65
N THR A 13 -12.47 -22.07 27.11
CA THR A 13 -12.75 -20.81 26.43
C THR A 13 -11.57 -19.85 26.47
N GLY A 14 -10.70 -19.89 27.46
CA GLY A 14 -9.51 -19.04 27.55
C GLY A 14 -8.41 -19.39 26.55
N LEU A 15 -8.30 -20.64 26.12
CA LEU A 15 -7.28 -21.12 25.19
C LEU A 15 -7.55 -20.74 23.71
N THR A 16 -8.79 -20.47 23.35
CA THR A 16 -9.14 -20.14 21.96
C THR A 16 -8.84 -18.68 21.59
N LEU A 17 -8.73 -17.76 22.54
CA LEU A 17 -8.40 -16.35 22.28
C LEU A 17 -6.90 -16.11 22.07
N ALA A 18 -6.02 -16.96 22.59
CA ALA A 18 -4.56 -16.78 22.44
C ALA A 18 -4.06 -17.12 21.01
N GLY A 19 -4.77 -17.92 20.24
CA GLY A 19 -4.40 -18.31 18.88
C GLY A 19 -4.46 -17.19 17.85
N CYS A 20 -5.31 -16.19 18.04
CA CYS A 20 -5.48 -15.10 17.06
C CYS A 20 -4.35 -14.06 17.06
N ALA A 21 -3.63 -13.91 18.16
CA ALA A 21 -2.57 -12.90 18.28
C ALA A 21 -1.33 -13.21 17.44
N SER A 22 -1.06 -14.49 17.14
CA SER A 22 0.13 -14.96 16.43
C SER A 22 -0.16 -15.48 15.02
N SER A 23 -1.41 -15.36 14.51
CA SER A 23 -1.76 -15.82 13.16
C SER A 23 -1.27 -14.84 12.08
N PRO A 24 -0.98 -15.31 10.86
CA PRO A 24 -0.71 -14.46 9.71
C PRO A 24 -1.83 -13.45 9.47
N GLN A 25 -1.47 -12.23 9.08
CA GLN A 25 -2.43 -11.20 8.68
C GLN A 25 -2.34 -10.96 7.18
N GLN A 26 -3.39 -11.31 6.45
CA GLN A 26 -3.56 -10.88 5.07
C GLN A 26 -4.30 -9.55 5.06
N LEU A 27 -3.63 -8.53 4.50
CA LEU A 27 -4.14 -7.18 4.46
C LEU A 27 -4.68 -6.85 3.06
N SER A 28 -5.71 -5.99 3.02
CA SER A 28 -6.32 -5.50 1.78
C SER A 28 -6.35 -3.96 1.81
N PRO A 29 -5.20 -3.30 1.62
CA PRO A 29 -5.07 -1.85 1.75
C PRO A 29 -5.96 -1.10 0.77
N GLN A 30 -6.33 0.14 1.16
CA GLN A 30 -7.18 1.06 0.40
C GLN A 30 -6.42 2.39 0.20
N PRO A 31 -5.43 2.44 -0.70
CA PRO A 31 -4.68 3.66 -0.94
C PRO A 31 -5.56 4.75 -1.55
N GLN A 32 -5.33 6.00 -1.15
CA GLN A 32 -6.05 7.17 -1.64
C GLN A 32 -5.09 8.35 -1.77
N ILE A 33 -5.19 9.10 -2.87
CA ILE A 33 -4.45 10.35 -3.01
C ILE A 33 -5.20 11.43 -2.23
N THR A 34 -4.55 11.97 -1.20
CA THR A 34 -5.16 12.90 -0.25
C THR A 34 -4.95 14.36 -0.61
N ALA A 35 -4.04 14.65 -1.56
CA ALA A 35 -3.74 16.01 -1.97
C ALA A 35 -4.61 16.47 -3.14
N PRO A 36 -4.97 17.76 -3.22
CA PRO A 36 -5.59 18.31 -4.39
C PRO A 36 -4.64 18.22 -5.60
N ILE A 37 -5.19 17.82 -6.74
CA ILE A 37 -4.48 17.71 -8.01
C ILE A 37 -4.99 18.82 -8.93
N ALA A 38 -4.07 19.67 -9.42
CA ALA A 38 -4.44 20.76 -10.32
C ALA A 38 -4.76 20.21 -11.73
N PRO A 39 -5.84 20.65 -12.38
CA PRO A 39 -6.14 20.29 -13.75
C PRO A 39 -5.15 20.98 -14.70
N VAL A 40 -4.50 20.20 -15.55
CA VAL A 40 -3.50 20.65 -16.56
C VAL A 40 -3.80 20.09 -17.95
N GLY A 41 -4.58 19.01 -18.02
CA GLY A 41 -5.01 18.36 -19.26
C GLY A 41 -6.25 18.99 -19.88
N GLN A 42 -6.57 18.58 -21.11
CA GLN A 42 -7.73 19.02 -21.88
C GLN A 42 -8.49 17.81 -22.45
N GLY A 43 -8.58 16.72 -21.70
CA GLY A 43 -9.26 15.49 -22.13
C GLY A 43 -8.40 14.53 -22.96
N GLN A 44 -7.12 14.84 -23.21
CA GLN A 44 -6.26 13.96 -24.00
C GLN A 44 -6.13 12.57 -23.36
N PRO A 45 -6.03 11.51 -24.19
CA PRO A 45 -5.85 10.16 -23.69
C PRO A 45 -4.44 9.98 -23.08
N VAL A 46 -4.38 9.28 -21.95
CA VAL A 46 -3.12 8.90 -21.26
C VAL A 46 -3.19 7.42 -20.93
N SER A 47 -2.16 6.66 -21.30
CA SER A 47 -2.02 5.28 -20.87
C SER A 47 -1.52 5.25 -19.44
N VAL A 48 -2.27 4.62 -18.53
CA VAL A 48 -1.91 4.47 -17.12
C VAL A 48 -1.79 2.98 -16.80
N ARG A 49 -0.65 2.59 -16.24
CA ARG A 49 -0.38 1.21 -15.86
C ARG A 49 0.26 1.14 -14.48
N VAL A 50 -0.28 0.30 -13.59
CA VAL A 50 0.33 -0.03 -12.30
C VAL A 50 0.79 -1.49 -12.33
N VAL A 51 2.01 -1.73 -11.86
CA VAL A 51 2.67 -3.04 -11.87
C VAL A 51 3.18 -3.37 -10.47
N ASP A 52 3.06 -4.63 -10.07
CA ASP A 52 3.73 -5.15 -8.88
C ASP A 52 5.16 -5.56 -9.23
N GLY A 53 6.13 -4.83 -8.70
CA GLY A 53 7.56 -5.10 -8.87
C GLY A 53 8.22 -5.64 -7.59
N ARG A 54 7.43 -5.95 -6.57
CA ARG A 54 7.94 -6.49 -5.31
C ARG A 54 8.48 -7.91 -5.50
N SER A 55 9.55 -8.24 -4.80
CA SER A 55 10.10 -9.60 -4.78
C SER A 55 9.34 -10.55 -3.84
N SER A 56 8.52 -10.01 -2.92
CA SER A 56 7.77 -10.79 -1.93
C SER A 56 6.42 -10.15 -1.62
N PHE A 57 5.42 -10.99 -1.38
CA PHE A 57 4.11 -10.57 -0.87
C PHE A 57 4.08 -10.50 0.66
N THR A 58 5.04 -11.15 1.32
CA THR A 58 5.26 -11.01 2.76
C THR A 58 6.03 -9.72 3.01
N LEU A 59 5.39 -8.79 3.73
CA LEU A 59 5.96 -7.49 4.05
C LEU A 59 6.96 -7.56 5.20
N GLY A 60 6.76 -8.50 6.11
CA GLY A 60 7.52 -8.69 7.33
C GLY A 60 6.71 -9.41 8.40
N THR A 61 7.11 -9.24 9.65
CA THR A 61 6.45 -9.87 10.80
C THR A 61 6.03 -8.82 11.82
N ARG A 62 5.00 -9.14 12.60
CA ARG A 62 4.57 -8.29 13.73
C ARG A 62 5.49 -8.41 14.97
N GLY A 63 6.58 -9.20 14.86
CA GLY A 63 7.49 -9.45 15.97
C GLY A 63 6.87 -10.35 17.08
N GLY A 64 7.34 -10.19 18.31
CA GLY A 64 6.87 -10.96 19.47
C GLY A 64 7.56 -12.31 19.60
N LEU A 65 6.97 -13.20 20.42
CA LEU A 65 7.52 -14.52 20.72
C LEU A 65 7.59 -15.50 19.55
N TYR A 66 6.68 -15.33 18.58
CA TYR A 66 6.52 -16.22 17.42
C TYR A 66 6.51 -15.42 16.11
N PRO A 67 7.65 -14.80 15.73
CA PRO A 67 7.70 -13.93 14.55
C PRO A 67 7.34 -14.69 13.27
N ASP A 68 7.74 -15.94 13.14
CA ASP A 68 7.54 -16.75 11.93
C ASP A 68 6.05 -17.05 11.65
N THR A 69 5.21 -17.02 12.68
CA THR A 69 3.76 -17.21 12.54
C THR A 69 2.99 -15.89 12.44
N SER A 70 3.62 -14.77 12.79
CA SER A 70 2.99 -13.44 12.85
C SER A 70 3.26 -12.59 11.60
N VAL A 71 3.36 -13.23 10.43
CA VAL A 71 3.67 -12.56 9.16
C VAL A 71 2.54 -11.63 8.72
N VAL A 72 2.92 -10.54 8.06
CA VAL A 72 2.01 -9.58 7.41
C VAL A 72 2.15 -9.74 5.90
N VAL A 73 1.04 -9.97 5.23
CA VAL A 73 0.99 -10.29 3.80
C VAL A 73 0.05 -9.33 3.06
N VAL A 74 0.47 -8.86 1.89
CA VAL A 74 -0.38 -8.14 0.93
C VAL A 74 -0.21 -8.78 -0.44
N GLN A 75 -1.23 -9.46 -0.92
CA GLN A 75 -1.21 -10.09 -2.23
C GLN A 75 -1.35 -9.06 -3.36
N THR A 76 -0.85 -9.37 -4.54
CA THR A 76 -0.94 -8.50 -5.73
C THR A 76 -2.39 -8.13 -6.04
N GLN A 77 -3.32 -9.09 -6.00
CA GLN A 77 -4.74 -8.87 -6.25
C GLN A 77 -5.43 -7.98 -5.19
N ASP A 78 -4.86 -7.87 -3.99
CA ASP A 78 -5.42 -7.07 -2.90
C ASP A 78 -5.02 -5.59 -2.99
N VAL A 79 -3.97 -5.25 -3.76
CA VAL A 79 -3.40 -3.89 -3.80
C VAL A 79 -3.30 -3.28 -5.20
N ILE A 80 -2.86 -4.03 -6.21
CA ILE A 80 -2.59 -3.46 -7.55
C ILE A 80 -3.85 -2.93 -8.23
N PRO A 81 -5.02 -3.61 -8.23
CA PRO A 81 -6.23 -3.05 -8.85
C PRO A 81 -6.67 -1.73 -8.21
N LYS A 82 -6.46 -1.57 -6.88
CA LYS A 82 -6.83 -0.35 -6.15
C LYS A 82 -5.87 0.80 -6.45
N LEU A 83 -4.57 0.51 -6.53
CA LEU A 83 -3.56 1.47 -6.98
C LEU A 83 -3.81 1.92 -8.43
N GLN A 84 -4.20 0.98 -9.32
CA GLN A 84 -4.58 1.30 -10.69
C GLN A 84 -5.78 2.26 -10.74
N ALA A 85 -6.84 1.93 -10.00
CA ALA A 85 -8.05 2.75 -9.94
C ALA A 85 -7.76 4.16 -9.39
N GLU A 86 -6.92 4.27 -8.36
CA GLU A 86 -6.56 5.55 -7.76
C GLU A 86 -5.63 6.37 -8.67
N ALA A 87 -4.68 5.74 -9.37
CA ALA A 87 -3.84 6.40 -10.36
C ALA A 87 -4.67 6.94 -11.55
N GLU A 88 -5.61 6.16 -12.05
CA GLU A 88 -6.53 6.61 -13.10
C GLU A 88 -7.44 7.75 -12.64
N LYS A 89 -7.91 7.70 -11.39
CA LYS A 89 -8.68 8.78 -10.78
C LYS A 89 -7.85 10.07 -10.71
N ALA A 90 -6.59 9.99 -10.31
CA ALA A 90 -5.68 11.12 -10.27
C ALA A 90 -5.47 11.72 -11.66
N VAL A 91 -5.24 10.88 -12.67
CA VAL A 91 -5.07 11.31 -14.08
C VAL A 91 -6.35 11.98 -14.60
N ARG A 92 -7.55 11.48 -14.22
CA ARG A 92 -8.82 12.16 -14.52
C ARG A 92 -8.93 13.53 -13.85
N GLN A 93 -8.53 13.63 -12.59
CA GLN A 93 -8.51 14.91 -11.85
C GLN A 93 -7.53 15.91 -12.47
N MET A 94 -6.42 15.43 -13.07
CA MET A 94 -5.52 16.27 -13.86
C MET A 94 -6.14 16.75 -15.18
N GLY A 95 -7.35 16.33 -15.54
CA GLY A 95 -8.02 16.72 -16.78
C GLY A 95 -7.67 15.86 -18.01
N PHE A 96 -7.08 14.67 -17.81
CA PHE A 96 -6.82 13.71 -18.88
C PHE A 96 -7.85 12.58 -18.89
N THR A 97 -7.87 11.79 -19.96
CA THR A 97 -8.69 10.58 -20.08
C THR A 97 -7.81 9.33 -19.99
N PRO A 98 -7.82 8.59 -18.87
CA PRO A 98 -7.11 7.30 -18.78
C PRO A 98 -7.64 6.33 -19.84
N SER A 99 -6.75 5.76 -20.64
CA SER A 99 -7.10 4.81 -21.70
C SER A 99 -6.03 3.72 -21.80
N PRO A 100 -6.37 2.43 -21.68
CA PRO A 100 -5.41 1.34 -21.87
C PRO A 100 -4.90 1.27 -23.32
N ASN A 101 -5.68 1.79 -24.29
CA ASN A 101 -5.40 1.80 -25.70
C ASN A 101 -5.16 3.23 -26.21
N ALA A 102 -4.51 4.08 -25.41
CA ALA A 102 -4.07 5.39 -25.87
C ALA A 102 -3.16 5.19 -27.12
N GLY A 103 -3.50 5.85 -28.23
CA GLY A 103 -2.86 5.67 -29.53
C GLY A 103 -1.36 5.98 -29.52
N PRO A 104 -0.67 5.76 -30.66
CA PRO A 104 0.75 6.09 -30.80
C PRO A 104 1.01 7.56 -30.47
N GLY A 105 2.04 7.81 -29.65
CA GLY A 105 2.41 9.17 -29.22
C GLY A 105 1.64 9.72 -28.00
N ALA A 106 0.61 9.05 -27.55
CA ALA A 106 -0.06 9.43 -26.30
C ALA A 106 0.88 9.30 -25.10
N PRO A 107 0.78 10.18 -24.11
CA PRO A 107 1.54 10.07 -22.87
C PRO A 107 1.28 8.74 -22.16
N GLN A 108 2.33 8.17 -21.59
CA GLN A 108 2.29 6.91 -20.85
C GLN A 108 2.83 7.13 -19.44
N LEU A 109 2.10 6.64 -18.46
CA LEU A 109 2.48 6.61 -17.05
C LEU A 109 2.50 5.17 -16.57
N THR A 110 3.68 4.67 -16.21
CA THR A 110 3.84 3.38 -15.55
C THR A 110 4.30 3.60 -14.12
N LEU A 111 3.54 3.06 -13.17
CA LEU A 111 3.86 3.04 -11.75
C LEU A 111 4.20 1.61 -11.36
N THR A 112 5.40 1.39 -10.84
CA THR A 112 5.80 0.08 -10.29
C THR A 112 5.88 0.18 -8.78
N LEU A 113 5.06 -0.60 -8.07
CA LEU A 113 5.22 -0.78 -6.63
C LEU A 113 6.48 -1.62 -6.40
N ALA A 114 7.62 -0.95 -6.18
CA ALA A 114 8.93 -1.60 -6.10
C ALA A 114 9.17 -2.24 -4.73
N GLU A 115 8.70 -1.58 -3.67
CA GLU A 115 8.89 -2.05 -2.29
C GLU A 115 7.65 -1.76 -1.46
N LEU A 116 7.31 -2.68 -0.61
CA LEU A 116 6.37 -2.52 0.49
C LEU A 116 6.85 -3.42 1.63
N ASN A 117 7.22 -2.83 2.74
CA ASN A 117 7.80 -3.55 3.87
C ASN A 117 7.13 -3.17 5.19
N TYR A 118 7.21 -4.09 6.13
CA TYR A 118 6.70 -3.96 7.48
C TYR A 118 7.76 -4.42 8.47
N GLN A 119 8.15 -3.58 9.39
CA GLN A 119 9.16 -3.87 10.41
C GLN A 119 8.58 -3.63 11.79
N SER A 120 8.75 -4.59 12.67
CA SER A 120 8.48 -4.46 14.10
C SER A 120 9.72 -4.87 14.90
N PRO A 121 9.97 -4.25 16.05
CA PRO A 121 11.04 -4.69 16.94
C PRO A 121 10.86 -6.16 17.32
N LYS A 122 11.97 -6.88 17.51
CA LYS A 122 11.96 -8.28 17.95
C LYS A 122 11.68 -8.46 19.45
N GLU A 123 11.39 -7.39 20.16
CA GLU A 123 11.16 -7.39 21.60
C GLU A 123 9.80 -7.99 21.96
N LEU A 124 9.71 -8.56 23.18
CA LEU A 124 8.51 -9.22 23.70
C LEU A 124 7.27 -8.33 23.74
N TYR A 125 7.47 -7.03 23.91
CA TYR A 125 6.40 -6.03 23.99
C TYR A 125 6.51 -5.07 22.80
N VAL A 126 6.05 -5.52 21.64
CA VAL A 126 6.08 -4.71 20.44
C VAL A 126 5.00 -3.63 20.51
N THR A 127 5.44 -2.40 20.64
CA THR A 127 4.57 -1.23 20.66
C THR A 127 4.77 -0.30 19.48
N SER A 128 5.65 -0.66 18.53
CA SER A 128 5.89 0.16 17.33
C SER A 128 5.98 -0.70 16.08
N SER A 129 5.53 -0.13 14.97
CA SER A 129 5.69 -0.70 13.63
C SER A 129 6.14 0.38 12.68
N ASN A 130 7.13 0.07 11.85
CA ASN A 130 7.55 0.89 10.72
C ASN A 130 7.07 0.23 9.43
N VAL A 131 6.39 1.01 8.59
CA VAL A 131 5.95 0.56 7.27
C VAL A 131 6.52 1.48 6.22
N GLY A 132 7.13 0.90 5.19
CA GLY A 132 7.69 1.65 4.05
C GLY A 132 7.07 1.20 2.73
N ALA A 133 6.85 2.16 1.83
CA ALA A 133 6.45 1.90 0.45
C ALA A 133 7.31 2.72 -0.52
N THR A 134 7.64 2.13 -1.68
CA THR A 134 8.39 2.81 -2.73
C THR A 134 7.77 2.52 -4.09
N PHE A 135 7.46 3.58 -4.84
CA PHE A 135 7.10 3.52 -6.25
C PHE A 135 8.27 3.92 -7.15
N GLN A 136 8.47 3.19 -8.23
CA GLN A 136 9.22 3.64 -9.38
C GLN A 136 8.22 4.14 -10.43
N VAL A 137 8.54 5.27 -11.04
CA VAL A 137 7.71 5.93 -12.05
C VAL A 137 8.48 5.99 -13.35
N ASP A 138 7.86 5.58 -14.43
CA ASP A 138 8.30 5.82 -15.80
C ASP A 138 7.17 6.59 -16.49
N VAL A 139 7.40 7.86 -16.80
CA VAL A 139 6.47 8.70 -17.53
C VAL A 139 7.13 9.20 -18.80
N ARG A 140 6.43 9.10 -19.93
CA ARG A 140 6.94 9.52 -21.23
C ARG A 140 5.84 10.01 -22.16
N ASN A 141 6.20 10.90 -23.04
CA ASN A 141 5.41 11.32 -24.19
C ASN A 141 6.26 11.19 -25.48
N SER A 142 5.79 11.74 -26.61
CA SER A 142 6.51 11.68 -27.89
C SER A 142 7.84 12.44 -27.92
N GLN A 143 8.09 13.35 -26.98
CA GLN A 143 9.24 14.26 -26.99
C GLN A 143 10.26 13.95 -25.87
N ARG A 144 9.79 13.47 -24.71
CA ARG A 144 10.63 13.26 -23.53
C ARG A 144 10.08 12.19 -22.61
N GLY A 145 10.95 11.70 -21.74
CA GLY A 145 10.62 10.78 -20.67
C GLY A 145 11.28 11.19 -19.34
N TYR A 146 10.71 10.73 -18.26
CA TYR A 146 11.26 10.91 -16.92
C TYR A 146 11.07 9.63 -16.12
N LYS A 147 12.09 9.28 -15.34
CA LYS A 147 12.05 8.19 -14.35
C LYS A 147 12.33 8.74 -12.97
N GLY A 148 11.48 8.41 -12.03
CA GLY A 148 11.59 8.84 -10.63
C GLY A 148 11.38 7.71 -9.65
N ARG A 149 11.78 7.93 -8.40
CA ARG A 149 11.54 7.03 -7.28
C ARG A 149 10.91 7.83 -6.13
N TYR A 150 9.78 7.35 -5.61
CA TYR A 150 8.99 8.04 -4.59
C TYR A 150 8.72 7.08 -3.44
N GLY A 151 9.25 7.42 -2.28
CA GLY A 151 9.09 6.63 -1.07
C GLY A 151 8.32 7.39 0.01
N ALA A 152 7.67 6.62 0.87
CA ALA A 152 7.12 7.07 2.13
C ALA A 152 7.36 6.03 3.20
N SER A 153 7.48 6.46 4.46
CA SER A 153 7.51 5.58 5.62
C SER A 153 6.72 6.18 6.76
N LEU A 154 6.08 5.32 7.54
CA LEU A 154 5.34 5.68 8.74
C LEU A 154 5.80 4.83 9.92
N ASP A 155 6.10 5.49 11.02
CA ASP A 155 6.32 4.87 12.31
C ASP A 155 5.07 5.05 13.17
N GLN A 156 4.47 3.95 13.61
CA GLN A 156 3.29 3.97 14.45
C GLN A 156 3.56 3.25 15.76
N ARG A 157 3.26 3.92 16.87
CA ARG A 157 3.23 3.30 18.20
C ARG A 157 1.83 2.85 18.56
N PHE A 158 1.75 1.67 19.17
CA PHE A 158 0.51 1.04 19.59
C PHE A 158 0.58 0.71 21.09
N GLY A 159 -0.54 0.80 21.79
CA GLY A 159 -0.63 0.37 23.20
C GLY A 159 -0.62 -1.15 23.39
N MET A 160 -0.92 -1.89 22.31
CA MET A 160 -0.87 -3.36 22.21
C MET A 160 -0.55 -3.76 20.78
N ALA A 161 -0.24 -5.03 20.53
CA ALA A 161 0.03 -5.55 19.19
C ALA A 161 -1.12 -5.20 18.22
N PRO A 162 -0.83 -4.56 17.06
CA PRO A 162 -1.85 -4.10 16.15
C PRO A 162 -2.60 -5.28 15.49
N ASN A 163 -3.91 -5.14 15.39
CA ASN A 163 -4.77 -6.09 14.69
C ASN A 163 -4.67 -5.87 13.16
N ALA A 164 -5.37 -6.71 12.38
CA ALA A 164 -5.34 -6.64 10.91
C ALA A 164 -5.92 -5.33 10.38
N GLU A 165 -6.93 -4.76 11.04
CA GLU A 165 -7.53 -3.47 10.65
C GLU A 165 -6.54 -2.31 10.83
N ALA A 166 -5.90 -2.22 11.99
CA ALA A 166 -4.89 -1.20 12.27
C ALA A 166 -3.70 -1.28 11.29
N ASN A 167 -3.23 -2.50 10.99
CA ASN A 167 -2.17 -2.72 10.02
C ASN A 167 -2.62 -2.41 8.58
N THR A 168 -3.87 -2.75 8.22
CA THR A 168 -4.43 -2.38 6.90
C THR A 168 -4.47 -0.87 6.73
N LYS A 169 -4.89 -0.15 7.76
CA LYS A 169 -4.88 1.32 7.74
C LYS A 169 -3.46 1.86 7.58
N LEU A 170 -2.50 1.39 8.37
CA LEU A 170 -1.11 1.85 8.31
C LEU A 170 -0.48 1.61 6.92
N VAL A 171 -0.71 0.44 6.32
CA VAL A 171 -0.26 0.14 4.95
C VAL A 171 -0.98 1.02 3.93
N SER A 172 -2.26 1.29 4.11
CA SER A 172 -3.02 2.19 3.23
C SER A 172 -2.47 3.61 3.27
N ASP A 173 -2.18 4.11 4.48
CA ASP A 173 -1.68 5.47 4.68
C ASP A 173 -0.29 5.66 4.03
N VAL A 174 0.63 4.70 4.19
CA VAL A 174 1.96 4.79 3.58
C VAL A 174 1.92 4.70 2.04
N LEU A 175 1.06 3.83 1.49
CA LEU A 175 0.86 3.75 0.05
C LEU A 175 0.24 5.05 -0.49
N SER A 176 -0.71 5.63 0.24
CA SER A 176 -1.37 6.90 -0.09
C SER A 176 -0.37 8.06 -0.14
N ASP A 177 0.52 8.15 0.86
CA ASP A 177 1.54 9.20 0.91
C ASP A 177 2.56 9.04 -0.23
N ALA A 178 3.08 7.83 -0.45
CA ALA A 178 4.02 7.58 -1.55
C ALA A 178 3.40 7.89 -2.92
N LEU A 179 2.15 7.46 -3.15
CA LEU A 179 1.42 7.73 -4.40
C LEU A 179 1.12 9.22 -4.57
N THR A 180 0.75 9.91 -3.50
CA THR A 180 0.51 11.36 -3.50
C THR A 180 1.74 12.14 -3.94
N ARG A 181 2.94 11.72 -3.50
CA ARG A 181 4.21 12.34 -3.91
C ARG A 181 4.45 12.23 -5.41
N VAL A 182 4.08 11.12 -6.04
CA VAL A 182 4.18 10.95 -7.50
C VAL A 182 3.37 12.02 -8.22
N PHE A 183 2.09 12.19 -7.87
CA PHE A 183 1.20 13.11 -8.57
C PHE A 183 1.38 14.59 -8.19
N LYS A 184 2.19 14.85 -7.16
CA LYS A 184 2.66 16.20 -6.79
C LYS A 184 3.95 16.62 -7.49
N ASP A 185 4.68 15.69 -8.10
CA ASP A 185 5.92 16.02 -8.79
C ASP A 185 5.64 16.83 -10.07
N PRO A 186 6.11 18.08 -10.15
CA PRO A 186 5.89 18.91 -11.32
C PRO A 186 6.50 18.31 -12.60
N THR A 187 7.56 17.49 -12.50
CA THR A 187 8.18 16.84 -13.66
C THR A 187 7.26 15.79 -14.25
N VAL A 188 6.61 14.98 -13.43
CA VAL A 188 5.59 14.00 -13.89
C VAL A 188 4.46 14.74 -14.59
N VAL A 189 3.95 15.81 -13.96
CA VAL A 189 2.86 16.64 -14.50
C VAL A 189 3.25 17.27 -15.85
N GLN A 190 4.46 17.82 -15.97
CA GLN A 190 4.98 18.45 -17.20
C GLN A 190 5.10 17.44 -18.34
N VAL A 191 5.64 16.25 -18.08
CA VAL A 191 5.76 15.21 -19.11
C VAL A 191 4.38 14.74 -19.58
N LEU A 192 3.42 14.53 -18.68
CA LEU A 192 2.04 14.16 -19.02
C LEU A 192 1.34 15.25 -19.84
N SER A 193 1.59 16.52 -19.53
CA SER A 193 0.95 17.65 -20.23
C SER A 193 1.64 18.05 -21.55
N GLY A 194 2.79 17.43 -21.90
CA GLY A 194 3.55 17.76 -23.11
C GLY A 194 4.26 19.13 -23.05
N ARG A 195 4.48 19.67 -21.86
CA ARG A 195 5.14 20.97 -21.62
C ARG A 195 6.59 20.82 -21.25
#